data_615241c664c4655c54048e17dd5e8a6c
#
_entry.id   615241c664c4655c54048e17dd5e8a6c
#
_cell.length_a   1.000
_cell.length_b   1.000
_cell.length_c   1.000
_cell.angle_alpha   90.00
_cell.angle_beta   90.00
_cell.angle_gamma   90.00
#
_symmetry.space_group_name_H-M   'P 1'
#
loop_
_entity.id
_entity.type
_entity.pdbx_description
1 polymer ?
#
loop_
_entity_poly.entity_id
_entity_poly.type
_entity_poly.pdbx_seq_one_letter_code
_entity_poly.pdbx_strand_id
1 'polypeptide(L)'
;MKLSEIDTIEAFAMVVDINGFTAMVSRSSKSGCVAQFIRDILSGGIDIVEGQGGSVVSFMGDAFLAVLDNADAVYMACVGIAKNFDRLCEYISNHQRDYPEDWHYAKGGASLKIGIEYGWIDISNIFSKFLGQQKLLIGPPINYACRISEAGKGNRCNVGPEAMNNGLNQWINHGPYKKKGKPGEDQYIYWQLSLGDIWIEGEIEPDEDTYWG
;
A
#
# COMPACT_ATOMS: atom_id res chain seq x y z
N MET A 1 25.17 -21.63 -16.79
CA MET A 1 24.18 -20.59 -16.46
C MET A 1 24.96 -19.42 -15.87
N LYS A 2 25.13 -18.31 -16.59
CA LYS A 2 25.70 -17.11 -16.02
C LYS A 2 24.65 -16.57 -15.04
N LEU A 3 25.00 -16.48 -13.77
CA LEU A 3 24.26 -15.67 -12.78
C LEU A 3 24.48 -14.20 -13.19
N SER A 4 23.77 -13.76 -14.23
CA SER A 4 23.94 -12.43 -14.78
C SER A 4 23.09 -11.48 -14.00
N GLU A 5 23.76 -10.56 -13.33
CA GLU A 5 23.29 -9.23 -12.99
C GLU A 5 22.01 -9.22 -12.14
N ILE A 6 22.17 -9.68 -10.90
CA ILE A 6 21.26 -9.29 -9.82
C ILE A 6 21.87 -8.03 -9.25
N ASP A 7 21.20 -6.89 -9.43
CA ASP A 7 21.52 -5.67 -8.70
C ASP A 7 20.83 -5.74 -7.34
N THR A 8 21.57 -5.41 -6.29
CA THR A 8 21.01 -5.33 -4.93
C THR A 8 21.00 -3.88 -4.50
N ILE A 9 19.85 -3.41 -4.05
CA ILE A 9 19.68 -2.07 -3.49
C ILE A 9 19.21 -2.17 -2.02
N GLU A 10 19.48 -1.14 -1.27
CA GLU A 10 18.91 -0.95 0.06
C GLU A 10 17.91 0.19 -0.01
N ALA A 11 16.62 -0.11 0.22
CA ALA A 11 15.54 0.84 -0.02
C ALA A 11 14.31 0.53 0.83
N PHE A 12 13.38 1.48 0.88
CA PHE A 12 12.04 1.25 1.38
C PHE A 12 11.21 0.54 0.32
N ALA A 13 10.59 -0.58 0.69
CA ALA A 13 9.52 -1.21 -0.05
C ALA A 13 8.18 -0.67 0.48
N MET A 14 7.37 -0.11 -0.39
CA MET A 14 6.05 0.41 -0.06
C MET A 14 5.00 -0.33 -0.88
N VAL A 15 4.08 -1.01 -0.20
CA VAL A 15 2.92 -1.67 -0.79
C VAL A 15 1.70 -0.82 -0.52
N VAL A 16 0.97 -0.46 -1.56
CA VAL A 16 -0.28 0.29 -1.48
C VAL A 16 -1.40 -0.58 -2.01
N ASP A 17 -2.42 -0.83 -1.20
CA ASP A 17 -3.53 -1.75 -1.49
C ASP A 17 -4.88 -1.10 -1.20
N ILE A 18 -5.90 -1.44 -2.01
CA ILE A 18 -7.26 -0.94 -1.84
C ILE A 18 -8.12 -2.06 -1.25
N ASN A 19 -8.41 -1.95 0.02
CA ASN A 19 -9.28 -2.91 0.70
C ASN A 19 -10.72 -2.79 0.19
N GLY A 20 -11.37 -3.94 -0.01
CA GLY A 20 -12.75 -4.01 -0.49
C GLY A 20 -12.91 -4.13 -2.01
N PHE A 21 -11.82 -4.10 -2.79
CA PHE A 21 -11.84 -4.18 -4.24
C PHE A 21 -12.60 -5.40 -4.78
N THR A 22 -12.34 -6.59 -4.25
CA THR A 22 -13.03 -7.82 -4.68
C THR A 22 -14.56 -7.70 -4.52
N ALA A 23 -15.02 -7.12 -3.43
CA ALA A 23 -16.44 -6.89 -3.20
C ALA A 23 -17.00 -5.79 -4.12
N MET A 24 -16.23 -4.74 -4.42
CA MET A 24 -16.60 -3.72 -5.41
C MET A 24 -16.83 -4.34 -6.79
N VAL A 25 -15.90 -5.16 -7.27
CA VAL A 25 -16.00 -5.84 -8.57
C VAL A 25 -17.19 -6.79 -8.60
N SER A 26 -17.40 -7.59 -7.55
CA SER A 26 -18.45 -8.61 -7.52
C SER A 26 -19.87 -8.03 -7.38
N ARG A 27 -20.01 -6.84 -6.80
CA ARG A 27 -21.32 -6.20 -6.55
C ARG A 27 -21.67 -5.12 -7.55
N SER A 28 -20.70 -4.63 -8.32
CA SER A 28 -20.97 -3.58 -9.31
C SER A 28 -21.61 -4.15 -10.56
N SER A 29 -22.78 -3.64 -10.93
CA SER A 29 -23.43 -3.92 -12.22
C SER A 29 -22.69 -3.28 -13.40
N LYS A 30 -21.79 -2.32 -13.15
CA LYS A 30 -21.02 -1.57 -14.15
C LYS A 30 -19.53 -1.65 -13.84
N SER A 31 -18.89 -2.72 -14.26
CA SER A 31 -17.44 -2.94 -14.06
C SER A 31 -16.56 -1.79 -14.57
N GLY A 32 -17.00 -1.02 -15.56
CA GLY A 32 -16.28 0.12 -16.10
C GLY A 32 -16.03 1.23 -15.06
N CYS A 33 -16.99 1.50 -14.16
CA CYS A 33 -16.81 2.51 -13.11
C CYS A 33 -15.78 2.07 -12.07
N VAL A 34 -15.77 0.78 -11.71
CA VAL A 34 -14.75 0.22 -10.79
C VAL A 34 -13.37 0.32 -11.42
N ALA A 35 -13.24 -0.09 -12.68
CA ALA A 35 -11.99 -0.01 -13.42
C ALA A 35 -11.46 1.44 -13.52
N GLN A 36 -12.36 2.40 -13.75
CA GLN A 36 -12.03 3.83 -13.78
C GLN A 36 -11.49 4.31 -12.43
N PHE A 37 -12.19 4.01 -11.33
CA PHE A 37 -11.80 4.39 -9.98
C PHE A 37 -10.41 3.84 -9.62
N ILE A 38 -10.19 2.53 -9.85
CA ILE A 38 -8.90 1.89 -9.60
C ILE A 38 -7.80 2.53 -10.46
N ARG A 39 -8.05 2.73 -11.74
CA ARG A 39 -7.09 3.39 -12.62
C ARG A 39 -6.70 4.76 -12.10
N ASP A 40 -7.66 5.56 -11.65
CA ASP A 40 -7.40 6.93 -11.21
C ASP A 40 -6.63 6.95 -9.88
N ILE A 41 -6.87 5.97 -8.97
CA ILE A 41 -6.07 5.81 -7.76
C ILE A 41 -4.64 5.38 -8.10
N LEU A 42 -4.49 4.33 -8.92
CA LEU A 42 -3.17 3.81 -9.29
C LEU A 42 -2.35 4.84 -10.05
N SER A 43 -2.94 5.53 -11.05
CA SER A 43 -2.24 6.58 -11.80
C SER A 43 -1.81 7.73 -10.89
N GLY A 44 -2.70 8.21 -10.02
CA GLY A 44 -2.33 9.25 -9.06
C GLY A 44 -1.26 8.79 -8.06
N GLY A 45 -1.30 7.53 -7.65
CA GLY A 45 -0.27 6.92 -6.81
C GLY A 45 1.10 6.87 -7.49
N ILE A 46 1.15 6.51 -8.78
CA ILE A 46 2.38 6.52 -9.60
C ILE A 46 2.96 7.92 -9.65
N ASP A 47 2.15 8.90 -10.09
CA ASP A 47 2.60 10.29 -10.22
C ASP A 47 3.16 10.84 -8.91
N ILE A 48 2.55 10.49 -7.78
CA ILE A 48 2.99 10.91 -6.44
C ILE A 48 4.32 10.25 -6.07
N VAL A 49 4.46 8.93 -6.23
CA VAL A 49 5.68 8.20 -5.89
C VAL A 49 6.85 8.68 -6.75
N GLU A 50 6.65 8.78 -8.06
CA GLU A 50 7.68 9.23 -9.00
C GLU A 50 8.04 10.70 -8.78
N GLY A 51 7.06 11.53 -8.40
CA GLY A 51 7.28 12.92 -8.00
C GLY A 51 8.13 13.07 -6.73
N GLN A 52 8.21 12.04 -5.90
CA GLN A 52 9.10 11.97 -4.73
C GLN A 52 10.44 11.25 -5.02
N GLY A 53 10.73 10.97 -6.29
CA GLY A 53 11.96 10.29 -6.71
C GLY A 53 11.93 8.77 -6.56
N GLY A 54 10.80 8.20 -6.17
CA GLY A 54 10.60 6.75 -6.10
C GLY A 54 10.32 6.12 -7.45
N SER A 55 10.08 4.83 -7.46
CA SER A 55 9.69 4.07 -8.64
C SER A 55 8.58 3.08 -8.31
N VAL A 56 7.50 3.09 -9.09
CA VAL A 56 6.50 2.01 -9.05
C VAL A 56 7.00 0.86 -9.91
N VAL A 57 7.13 -0.31 -9.32
CA VAL A 57 7.85 -1.45 -9.92
C VAL A 57 6.97 -2.63 -10.27
N SER A 58 5.79 -2.74 -9.68
CA SER A 58 4.86 -3.84 -9.96
C SER A 58 3.43 -3.47 -9.59
N PHE A 59 2.47 -4.05 -10.32
CA PHE A 59 1.05 -4.00 -10.04
C PHE A 59 0.52 -5.39 -9.67
N MET A 60 -0.36 -5.45 -8.68
CA MET A 60 -0.97 -6.67 -8.16
C MET A 60 -2.49 -6.49 -8.06
N GLY A 61 -3.14 -6.36 -9.22
CA GLY A 61 -4.59 -6.05 -9.25
C GLY A 61 -4.88 -4.61 -8.88
N ASP A 62 -5.42 -4.40 -7.69
CA ASP A 62 -5.75 -3.10 -7.08
C ASP A 62 -4.63 -2.55 -6.18
N ALA A 63 -3.52 -3.26 -6.11
CA ALA A 63 -2.33 -2.87 -5.36
C ALA A 63 -1.15 -2.53 -6.26
N PHE A 64 -0.20 -1.75 -5.74
CA PHE A 64 1.11 -1.58 -6.36
C PHE A 64 2.24 -1.66 -5.33
N LEU A 65 3.41 -2.07 -5.82
CA LEU A 65 4.67 -2.04 -5.11
C LEU A 65 5.52 -0.89 -5.63
N ALA A 66 6.03 -0.07 -4.72
CA ALA A 66 6.98 0.99 -5.00
C ALA A 66 8.25 0.84 -4.17
N VAL A 67 9.34 1.43 -4.66
CA VAL A 67 10.61 1.55 -3.94
C VAL A 67 11.01 3.03 -3.87
N LEU A 68 11.50 3.44 -2.70
CA LEU A 68 11.99 4.79 -2.43
C LEU A 68 13.29 4.69 -1.60
N ASP A 69 14.16 5.68 -1.71
CA ASP A 69 15.50 5.65 -1.11
C ASP A 69 15.61 6.38 0.23
N ASN A 70 14.62 7.22 0.60
CA ASN A 70 14.66 7.97 1.85
C ASN A 70 13.31 8.10 2.54
N ALA A 71 13.34 8.29 3.86
CA ALA A 71 12.17 8.33 4.73
C ALA A 71 11.26 9.54 4.46
N ASP A 72 11.82 10.72 4.15
CA ASP A 72 11.03 11.92 3.88
C ASP A 72 10.21 11.73 2.60
N ALA A 73 10.81 11.17 1.54
CA ALA A 73 10.12 10.84 0.31
C ALA A 73 9.00 9.82 0.52
N VAL A 74 9.25 8.78 1.34
CA VAL A 74 8.23 7.79 1.74
C VAL A 74 7.06 8.47 2.45
N TYR A 75 7.36 9.30 3.45
CA TYR A 75 6.32 10.01 4.20
C TYR A 75 5.48 10.91 3.29
N MET A 76 6.14 11.72 2.44
CA MET A 76 5.45 12.61 1.50
C MET A 76 4.62 11.85 0.47
N ALA A 77 5.11 10.69 0.01
CA ALA A 77 4.34 9.81 -0.86
C ALA A 77 3.08 9.27 -0.15
N CYS A 78 3.20 8.80 1.09
CA CYS A 78 2.05 8.32 1.87
C CYS A 78 0.99 9.41 2.06
N VAL A 79 1.42 10.63 2.45
CA VAL A 79 0.52 11.79 2.60
C VAL A 79 -0.17 12.12 1.28
N GLY A 80 0.57 12.15 0.17
CA GLY A 80 0.04 12.45 -1.16
C GLY A 80 -0.97 11.41 -1.63
N ILE A 81 -0.66 10.12 -1.46
CA ILE A 81 -1.53 9.00 -1.85
C ILE A 81 -2.81 9.02 -1.03
N ALA A 82 -2.72 9.23 0.29
CA ALA A 82 -3.88 9.33 1.17
C ALA A 82 -4.82 10.49 0.75
N LYS A 83 -4.27 11.68 0.52
CA LYS A 83 -5.04 12.84 0.01
C LYS A 83 -5.71 12.56 -1.33
N ASN A 84 -5.00 11.92 -2.25
CA ASN A 84 -5.57 11.56 -3.56
C ASN A 84 -6.72 10.58 -3.43
N PHE A 85 -6.56 9.57 -2.55
CA PHE A 85 -7.60 8.58 -2.27
C PHE A 85 -8.86 9.25 -1.70
N ASP A 86 -8.72 10.07 -0.65
CA ASP A 86 -9.84 10.75 -0.01
C ASP A 86 -10.57 11.67 -0.98
N ARG A 87 -9.83 12.43 -1.79
CA ARG A 87 -10.41 13.29 -2.84
C ARG A 87 -11.21 12.51 -3.86
N LEU A 88 -10.73 11.34 -4.29
CA LEU A 88 -11.44 10.48 -5.23
C LEU A 88 -12.71 9.87 -4.60
N CYS A 89 -12.65 9.45 -3.35
CA CYS A 89 -13.81 8.96 -2.61
C CYS A 89 -14.86 10.06 -2.43
N GLU A 90 -14.44 11.27 -2.08
CA GLU A 90 -15.33 12.44 -1.96
C GLU A 90 -15.97 12.78 -3.31
N TYR A 91 -15.18 12.82 -4.39
CA TYR A 91 -15.70 13.06 -5.74
C TYR A 91 -16.80 12.08 -6.10
N ILE A 92 -16.58 10.78 -5.89
CA ILE A 92 -17.57 9.74 -6.16
C ILE A 92 -18.83 9.95 -5.31
N SER A 93 -18.67 10.23 -4.02
CA SER A 93 -19.79 10.48 -3.10
C SER A 93 -20.66 11.64 -3.53
N ASN A 94 -20.06 12.70 -4.07
CA ASN A 94 -20.74 13.89 -4.52
C ASN A 94 -21.40 13.74 -5.91
N HIS A 95 -20.92 12.80 -6.73
CA HIS A 95 -21.38 12.56 -8.10
C HIS A 95 -22.10 11.20 -8.24
N GLN A 96 -22.83 10.78 -7.23
CA GLN A 96 -23.52 9.47 -7.19
C GLN A 96 -24.48 9.23 -8.38
N ARG A 97 -24.99 10.29 -9.02
CA ARG A 97 -25.84 10.19 -10.21
C ARG A 97 -25.12 9.56 -11.40
N ASP A 98 -23.80 9.74 -11.47
CA ASP A 98 -22.96 9.28 -12.58
C ASP A 98 -22.42 7.88 -12.33
N TYR A 99 -22.60 7.38 -11.09
CA TYR A 99 -22.18 6.06 -10.65
C TYR A 99 -23.38 5.18 -10.28
N PRO A 100 -23.28 3.85 -10.40
CA PRO A 100 -24.37 2.95 -10.06
C PRO A 100 -24.83 3.09 -8.60
N GLU A 101 -26.13 2.92 -8.34
CA GLU A 101 -26.69 2.97 -6.99
C GLU A 101 -26.08 1.91 -6.06
N ASP A 102 -25.60 0.81 -6.63
CA ASP A 102 -24.93 -0.29 -5.93
C ASP A 102 -23.43 -0.02 -5.62
N TRP A 103 -22.93 1.19 -5.90
CA TRP A 103 -21.58 1.62 -5.52
C TRP A 103 -21.47 1.88 -4.01
N HIS A 104 -21.65 0.85 -3.22
CA HIS A 104 -21.71 0.94 -1.76
C HIS A 104 -20.41 1.47 -1.13
N TYR A 105 -19.27 1.33 -1.82
CA TYR A 105 -17.96 1.74 -1.33
C TYR A 105 -17.71 3.23 -1.43
N ALA A 106 -18.36 3.93 -2.35
CA ALA A 106 -18.35 5.39 -2.38
C ALA A 106 -18.92 6.03 -1.09
N LYS A 107 -19.65 5.25 -0.30
CA LYS A 107 -20.21 5.65 1.01
C LYS A 107 -19.34 5.23 2.21
N GLY A 108 -18.03 5.03 2.02
CA GLY A 108 -17.10 4.72 3.10
C GLY A 108 -16.72 3.24 3.23
N GLY A 109 -16.99 2.41 2.22
CA GLY A 109 -16.62 0.99 2.24
C GLY A 109 -15.22 0.66 1.71
N ALA A 110 -14.65 1.51 0.85
CA ALA A 110 -13.27 1.36 0.41
C ALA A 110 -12.30 1.95 1.44
N SER A 111 -11.19 1.28 1.65
CA SER A 111 -10.11 1.81 2.48
C SER A 111 -8.76 1.57 1.83
N LEU A 112 -7.84 2.50 2.06
CA LEU A 112 -6.48 2.41 1.57
C LEU A 112 -5.58 1.85 2.65
N LYS A 113 -4.77 0.87 2.30
CA LYS A 113 -3.81 0.24 3.18
C LYS A 113 -2.41 0.38 2.61
N ILE A 114 -1.50 0.89 3.41
CA ILE A 114 -0.10 1.05 3.03
C ILE A 114 0.74 0.24 4.02
N GLY A 115 1.65 -0.57 3.49
CA GLY A 115 2.68 -1.27 4.28
C GLY A 115 4.06 -0.85 3.84
N ILE A 116 4.96 -0.56 4.77
CA ILE A 116 6.29 -0.04 4.49
C ILE A 116 7.32 -0.83 5.30
N GLU A 117 8.37 -1.31 4.62
CA GLU A 117 9.54 -1.89 5.28
C GLU A 117 10.81 -1.47 4.54
N TYR A 118 11.94 -1.46 5.25
CA TYR A 118 13.26 -1.09 4.71
C TYR A 118 14.18 -2.30 4.68
N GLY A 119 15.10 -2.35 3.72
CA GLY A 119 16.18 -3.32 3.68
C GLY A 119 16.65 -3.65 2.26
N TRP A 120 17.37 -4.76 2.15
CA TRP A 120 17.96 -5.22 0.90
C TRP A 120 16.94 -5.83 -0.04
N ILE A 121 16.94 -5.36 -1.28
CA ILE A 121 16.06 -5.80 -2.37
C ILE A 121 16.92 -6.20 -3.55
N ASP A 122 16.80 -7.44 -3.96
CA ASP A 122 17.42 -7.95 -5.17
C ASP A 122 16.55 -7.64 -6.40
N ILE A 123 17.16 -7.06 -7.41
CA ILE A 123 16.51 -6.70 -8.68
C ILE A 123 17.07 -7.59 -9.77
N SER A 124 16.23 -8.33 -10.43
CA SER A 124 16.59 -9.11 -11.60
C SER A 124 15.66 -8.80 -12.76
N ASN A 125 16.10 -9.16 -13.98
CA ASN A 125 15.30 -9.00 -15.17
C ASN A 125 14.70 -10.34 -15.58
N ILE A 126 13.39 -10.35 -15.83
CA ILE A 126 12.71 -11.48 -16.47
C ILE A 126 12.13 -11.03 -17.81
N PHE A 127 12.08 -11.94 -18.76
CA PHE A 127 11.51 -11.68 -20.08
C PHE A 127 10.20 -12.44 -20.26
N SER A 128 9.15 -11.72 -20.59
CA SER A 128 7.87 -12.28 -21.00
C SER A 128 7.64 -12.02 -22.49
N LYS A 129 7.20 -13.02 -23.23
CA LYS A 129 6.89 -12.89 -24.66
C LYS A 129 5.85 -11.79 -24.94
N PHE A 130 4.91 -11.58 -24.02
CA PHE A 130 3.82 -10.61 -24.20
C PHE A 130 4.10 -9.27 -23.53
N LEU A 131 4.80 -9.26 -22.38
CA LEU A 131 5.04 -8.05 -21.58
C LEU A 131 6.44 -7.46 -21.84
N GLY A 132 7.30 -8.14 -22.62
CA GLY A 132 8.67 -7.72 -22.81
C GLY A 132 9.53 -7.96 -21.56
N GLN A 133 10.54 -7.12 -21.38
CA GLN A 133 11.41 -7.16 -20.21
C GLN A 133 10.69 -6.57 -19.00
N GLN A 134 10.68 -7.32 -17.92
CA GLN A 134 10.10 -6.92 -16.64
C GLN A 134 11.17 -6.97 -15.55
N LYS A 135 11.07 -6.09 -14.57
CA LYS A 135 11.88 -6.15 -13.35
C LYS A 135 11.20 -7.07 -12.35
N LEU A 136 11.93 -7.99 -11.78
CA LEU A 136 11.53 -8.82 -10.65
C LEU A 136 12.28 -8.32 -9.42
N LEU A 137 11.56 -7.94 -8.39
CA LEU A 137 12.11 -7.52 -7.12
C LEU A 137 11.83 -8.60 -6.08
N ILE A 138 12.86 -8.99 -5.36
CA ILE A 138 12.78 -10.03 -4.33
C ILE A 138 13.53 -9.53 -3.11
N GLY A 139 12.93 -9.67 -1.93
CA GLY A 139 13.60 -9.34 -0.68
C GLY A 139 12.66 -9.40 0.53
N PRO A 140 13.23 -9.60 1.72
CA PRO A 140 12.47 -9.61 2.96
C PRO A 140 11.57 -8.37 3.16
N PRO A 141 12.04 -7.13 2.86
CA PRO A 141 11.22 -5.93 3.06
C PRO A 141 9.95 -5.93 2.22
N ILE A 142 9.97 -6.49 1.01
CA ILE A 142 8.78 -6.57 0.15
C ILE A 142 7.73 -7.48 0.78
N ASN A 143 8.14 -8.67 1.21
CA ASN A 143 7.25 -9.62 1.87
C ASN A 143 6.69 -9.05 3.16
N TYR A 144 7.54 -8.38 3.95
CA TYR A 144 7.13 -7.76 5.20
C TYR A 144 6.10 -6.65 4.96
N ALA A 145 6.38 -5.73 4.04
CA ALA A 145 5.47 -4.66 3.66
C ALA A 145 4.10 -5.20 3.19
N CYS A 146 4.08 -6.24 2.35
CA CYS A 146 2.85 -6.92 1.95
C CYS A 146 2.08 -7.48 3.14
N ARG A 147 2.75 -8.06 4.12
CA ARG A 147 2.08 -8.66 5.29
C ARG A 147 1.48 -7.61 6.20
N ILE A 148 2.21 -6.54 6.49
CA ILE A 148 1.71 -5.49 7.37
C ILE A 148 0.69 -4.58 6.68
N SER A 149 0.69 -4.44 5.35
CA SER A 149 -0.34 -3.68 4.63
C SER A 149 -1.74 -4.27 4.86
N GLU A 150 -1.85 -5.59 4.97
CA GLU A 150 -3.12 -6.27 5.25
C GLU A 150 -3.60 -6.09 6.71
N ALA A 151 -2.79 -5.53 7.61
CA ALA A 151 -3.12 -5.44 9.04
C ALA A 151 -4.08 -4.28 9.35
N GLY A 152 -4.99 -4.52 10.31
CA GLY A 152 -5.95 -3.52 10.80
C GLY A 152 -7.13 -3.25 9.86
N LYS A 153 -8.09 -2.48 10.36
CA LYS A 153 -9.30 -2.08 9.64
C LYS A 153 -9.23 -0.62 9.17
N GLY A 154 -9.96 -0.27 8.12
CA GLY A 154 -10.02 1.09 7.58
C GLY A 154 -8.72 1.55 6.93
N ASN A 155 -8.58 2.87 6.76
CA ASN A 155 -7.38 3.49 6.20
C ASN A 155 -6.20 3.33 7.16
N ARG A 156 -5.07 2.81 6.66
CA ARG A 156 -3.89 2.55 7.50
C ARG A 156 -2.60 2.72 6.71
N CYS A 157 -1.59 3.23 7.42
CA CYS A 157 -0.21 3.23 6.96
C CYS A 157 0.65 2.55 8.03
N ASN A 158 1.05 1.32 7.77
CA ASN A 158 1.76 0.45 8.69
C ASN A 158 3.24 0.40 8.33
N VAL A 159 4.09 0.54 9.35
CA VAL A 159 5.55 0.62 9.21
C VAL A 159 6.20 -0.51 9.98
N GLY A 160 7.07 -1.27 9.33
CA GLY A 160 7.84 -2.32 9.96
C GLY A 160 9.08 -1.81 10.71
N PRO A 161 9.78 -2.70 11.42
CA PRO A 161 10.86 -2.32 12.33
C PRO A 161 12.02 -1.62 11.65
N GLU A 162 12.48 -2.12 10.51
CA GLU A 162 13.64 -1.54 9.84
C GLU A 162 13.28 -0.20 9.18
N ALA A 163 12.08 -0.04 8.64
CA ALA A 163 11.62 1.24 8.13
C ALA A 163 11.49 2.29 9.24
N MET A 164 11.03 1.89 10.43
CA MET A 164 11.01 2.75 11.61
C MET A 164 12.44 3.20 11.99
N ASN A 165 13.39 2.25 12.06
CA ASN A 165 14.78 2.52 12.43
C ASN A 165 15.51 3.39 11.39
N ASN A 166 15.06 3.37 10.13
CA ASN A 166 15.65 4.12 9.03
C ASN A 166 14.95 5.47 8.75
N GLY A 167 14.34 6.07 9.78
CA GLY A 167 13.92 7.46 9.77
C GLY A 167 12.41 7.71 9.80
N LEU A 168 11.56 6.69 9.71
CA LEU A 168 10.12 6.88 9.81
C LEU A 168 9.60 7.03 11.25
N ASN A 169 10.45 6.79 12.26
CA ASN A 169 10.09 6.87 13.67
C ASN A 169 9.54 8.25 14.09
N GLN A 170 9.96 9.32 13.44
CA GLN A 170 9.52 10.69 13.77
C GLN A 170 8.04 10.96 13.47
N TRP A 171 7.38 10.12 12.65
CA TRP A 171 5.97 10.24 12.31
C TRP A 171 5.12 9.10 12.86
N ILE A 172 5.70 8.24 13.68
CA ILE A 172 4.96 7.15 14.33
C ILE A 172 4.11 7.73 15.45
N ASN A 173 2.82 7.35 15.48
CA ASN A 173 1.92 7.76 16.54
C ASN A 173 1.39 6.61 17.40
N HIS A 174 1.34 5.39 16.85
CA HIS A 174 0.80 4.23 17.55
C HIS A 174 1.59 2.95 17.30
N GLY A 175 1.58 2.05 18.26
CA GLY A 175 2.25 0.74 18.23
C GLY A 175 3.22 0.54 19.39
N PRO A 176 3.94 -0.58 19.43
CA PRO A 176 3.93 -1.65 18.43
C PRO A 176 2.67 -2.53 18.46
N TYR A 177 2.26 -2.96 17.29
CA TYR A 177 1.22 -3.96 17.09
C TYR A 177 1.83 -5.27 16.59
N LYS A 178 1.09 -6.37 16.70
CA LYS A 178 1.50 -7.66 16.15
C LYS A 178 0.46 -8.18 15.18
N LYS A 179 0.93 -8.71 14.06
CA LYS A 179 0.13 -9.50 13.13
C LYS A 179 0.66 -10.92 13.10
N LYS A 180 -0.21 -11.91 13.26
CA LYS A 180 0.13 -13.30 13.12
C LYS A 180 0.55 -13.63 11.69
N GLY A 181 1.68 -14.30 11.53
CA GLY A 181 2.13 -14.82 10.24
C GLY A 181 1.28 -15.99 9.76
N LYS A 182 1.41 -16.34 8.49
CA LYS A 182 0.86 -17.58 7.94
C LYS A 182 1.59 -18.81 8.55
N PRO A 183 1.05 -20.01 8.41
CA PRO A 183 1.74 -21.22 8.87
C PRO A 183 3.18 -21.30 8.33
N GLY A 184 4.17 -21.32 9.25
CA GLY A 184 5.60 -21.30 8.93
C GLY A 184 6.24 -19.92 8.85
N GLU A 185 5.49 -18.84 9.05
CA GLU A 185 5.99 -17.48 9.17
C GLU A 185 6.00 -17.05 10.65
N ASP A 186 6.94 -16.17 11.00
CA ASP A 186 6.97 -15.51 12.30
C ASP A 186 5.85 -14.45 12.42
N GLN A 187 5.71 -13.89 13.63
CA GLN A 187 4.84 -12.74 13.84
C GLN A 187 5.46 -11.49 13.23
N TYR A 188 4.62 -10.63 12.64
CA TYR A 188 5.02 -9.33 12.12
C TYR A 188 4.73 -8.25 13.16
N ILE A 189 5.74 -7.45 13.48
CA ILE A 189 5.62 -6.29 14.37
C ILE A 189 5.50 -5.05 13.50
N TYR A 190 4.58 -4.14 13.82
CA TYR A 190 4.41 -2.92 13.04
C TYR A 190 3.93 -1.76 13.91
N TRP A 191 4.14 -0.57 13.42
CA TRP A 191 3.65 0.69 13.97
C TRP A 191 2.77 1.38 12.95
N GLN A 192 1.98 2.36 13.40
CA GLN A 192 1.18 3.18 12.50
C GLN A 192 1.79 4.56 12.35
N LEU A 193 1.85 4.99 11.10
CA LEU A 193 2.31 6.31 10.69
C LEU A 193 1.17 7.30 10.80
N SER A 194 1.41 8.45 11.43
CA SER A 194 0.49 9.59 11.38
C SER A 194 0.61 10.29 10.03
N LEU A 195 -0.51 10.46 9.36
CA LEU A 195 -0.61 11.24 8.12
C LEU A 195 -1.23 12.63 8.35
N GLY A 196 -1.04 13.18 9.56
CA GLY A 196 -1.63 14.43 9.99
C GLY A 196 -3.15 14.34 10.10
N ASP A 197 -3.86 15.38 9.66
CA ASP A 197 -5.32 15.46 9.76
C ASP A 197 -6.07 14.66 8.67
N ILE A 198 -5.35 13.95 7.80
CA ILE A 198 -5.96 13.28 6.64
C ILE A 198 -6.77 12.07 7.08
N TRP A 199 -6.21 11.28 7.99
CA TRP A 199 -6.89 10.14 8.60
C TRP A 199 -6.96 10.37 10.10
N ILE A 200 -8.01 11.09 10.52
CA ILE A 200 -8.30 11.32 11.92
C ILE A 200 -8.62 9.97 12.56
N GLU A 201 -8.03 9.75 13.70
CA GLU A 201 -8.18 8.60 14.57
C GLU A 201 -9.67 8.22 14.77
N GLY A 202 -10.15 7.25 13.99
CA GLY A 202 -11.20 6.39 14.50
C GLY A 202 -10.54 5.45 15.48
N GLU A 203 -11.20 5.15 16.60
CA GLU A 203 -10.73 4.15 17.56
C GLU A 203 -10.22 2.94 16.79
N ILE A 204 -8.93 2.63 17.00
CA ILE A 204 -8.30 1.45 16.40
C ILE A 204 -9.00 0.28 17.07
N GLU A 205 -10.02 -0.29 16.42
CA GLU A 205 -10.40 -1.64 16.75
C GLU A 205 -9.27 -2.54 16.24
N PRO A 206 -8.43 -3.08 17.14
CA PRO A 206 -7.45 -4.07 16.74
C PRO A 206 -8.20 -5.24 16.11
N ASP A 207 -7.63 -5.84 15.09
CA ASP A 207 -8.05 -7.19 14.70
C ASP A 207 -7.99 -8.06 15.95
N GLU A 208 -8.96 -8.97 16.14
CA GLU A 208 -9.06 -9.82 17.33
C GLU A 208 -7.75 -10.59 17.65
N ASP A 209 -6.83 -10.66 16.69
CA ASP A 209 -5.50 -11.28 16.78
C ASP A 209 -4.36 -10.34 17.25
N THR A 210 -4.62 -9.05 17.57
CA THR A 210 -3.57 -8.03 17.73
C THR A 210 -3.39 -7.48 19.14
N TYR A 211 -4.02 -8.04 20.18
CA TYR A 211 -3.86 -7.55 21.54
C TYR A 211 -2.53 -7.97 22.20
N TRP A 212 -1.88 -6.98 22.82
CA TRP A 212 -0.87 -7.14 23.83
C TRP A 212 -1.49 -7.04 25.23
N GLY A 213 -1.35 -8.15 25.98
CA GLY A 213 -1.45 -8.10 27.44
C GLY A 213 -0.08 -7.75 28.03
#